data_9f379eda5845d46cfd071bff7874bc0c
#
_entry.id   9f379eda5845d46cfd071bff7874bc0c
#
_cell.length_a   1.000
_cell.length_b   1.000
_cell.length_c   1.000
_cell.angle_alpha   90.00
_cell.angle_beta   90.00
_cell.angle_gamma   90.00
#
_symmetry.space_group_name_H-M   'P 1'
#
loop_
_entity.id
_entity.type
_entity.pdbx_description
1 polymer ?
#
loop_
_entity_poly.entity_id
_entity_poly.type
_entity_poly.pdbx_seq_one_letter_code
_entity_poly.pdbx_strand_id
1 'polypeptide(L)'
;MSDFSIVFEFVLVQISVAFSPGLIIALVINESVQKGRKNGLQVAIGAASGAVFITLISSGVLNFVFNLIPEILTLIYIFGTLYIFYKGFATLKSDVNSKSIKIKTNSFNAGLKLNLINPKMWVFYLSVLPIFVTDSNNFLLQLIYLGIITIFINLIADISYALLSSYFFKDSSNKIKKLITVSYTHLRAHETVD
;
A
#
# COMPACT_ATOMS: atom_id res chain seq x y z
N MET A 1 -15.40 23.87 -6.88
CA MET A 1 -15.52 23.00 -5.69
C MET A 1 -14.61 23.59 -4.62
N SER A 2 -15.01 23.57 -3.36
CA SER A 2 -14.12 24.05 -2.29
C SER A 2 -12.98 23.04 -2.12
N ASP A 3 -11.77 23.50 -1.75
CA ASP A 3 -10.63 22.61 -1.49
C ASP A 3 -10.95 21.51 -0.47
N PHE A 4 -11.87 21.81 0.46
CA PHE A 4 -12.37 20.86 1.45
C PHE A 4 -13.10 19.67 0.81
N SER A 5 -13.92 19.88 -0.24
CA SER A 5 -14.65 18.76 -0.88
C SER A 5 -13.70 17.78 -1.57
N ILE A 6 -12.63 18.28 -2.19
CA ILE A 6 -11.64 17.46 -2.88
C ILE A 6 -10.80 16.65 -1.91
N VAL A 7 -10.37 17.25 -0.80
CA VAL A 7 -9.68 16.53 0.27
C VAL A 7 -10.57 15.46 0.89
N PHE A 8 -11.86 15.76 1.07
CA PHE A 8 -12.82 14.76 1.58
C PHE A 8 -13.01 13.59 0.62
N GLU A 9 -13.15 13.84 -0.69
CA GLU A 9 -13.22 12.81 -1.72
C GLU A 9 -11.94 11.96 -1.73
N PHE A 10 -10.77 12.60 -1.63
CA PHE A 10 -9.49 11.90 -1.53
C PHE A 10 -9.46 10.96 -0.33
N VAL A 11 -9.88 11.43 0.85
CA VAL A 11 -9.89 10.62 2.08
C VAL A 11 -10.79 9.39 1.93
N LEU A 12 -11.98 9.54 1.31
CA LEU A 12 -12.88 8.40 1.05
C LEU A 12 -12.23 7.36 0.10
N VAL A 13 -11.63 7.82 -0.99
CA VAL A 13 -10.89 6.94 -1.91
C VAL A 13 -9.74 6.26 -1.18
N GLN A 14 -8.95 7.02 -0.41
CA GLN A 14 -7.80 6.50 0.31
C GLN A 14 -8.18 5.46 1.37
N ILE A 15 -9.27 5.68 2.12
CA ILE A 15 -9.78 4.69 3.08
C ILE A 15 -10.14 3.39 2.34
N SER A 16 -10.86 3.49 1.21
CA SER A 16 -11.25 2.32 0.42
C SER A 16 -10.02 1.53 -0.07
N VAL A 17 -8.98 2.23 -0.52
CA VAL A 17 -7.71 1.60 -0.97
C VAL A 17 -6.93 1.01 0.20
N ALA A 18 -6.86 1.71 1.34
CA ALA A 18 -6.11 1.29 2.52
C ALA A 18 -6.67 0.00 3.16
N PHE A 19 -8.00 -0.13 3.22
CA PHE A 19 -8.65 -1.32 3.76
C PHE A 19 -8.83 -2.45 2.73
N SER A 20 -8.49 -2.22 1.46
CA SER A 20 -8.49 -3.27 0.45
C SER A 20 -7.34 -4.26 0.70
N PRO A 21 -7.64 -5.58 0.82
CA PRO A 21 -6.60 -6.59 1.06
C PRO A 21 -5.47 -6.51 0.03
N GLY A 22 -4.23 -6.53 0.54
CA GLY A 22 -3.02 -6.46 -0.27
C GLY A 22 -1.83 -7.05 0.47
N LEU A 23 -0.63 -6.98 -0.14
CA LEU A 23 0.59 -7.60 0.39
C LEU A 23 0.95 -7.13 1.80
N ILE A 24 0.83 -5.84 2.09
CA ILE A 24 1.18 -5.29 3.41
C ILE A 24 0.21 -5.83 4.45
N ILE A 25 -1.10 -5.75 4.20
CA ILE A 25 -2.13 -6.27 5.12
C ILE A 25 -1.92 -7.77 5.35
N ALA A 26 -1.67 -8.54 4.30
CA ALA A 26 -1.40 -9.96 4.41
C ALA A 26 -0.15 -10.25 5.25
N LEU A 27 0.93 -9.48 5.10
CA LEU A 27 2.12 -9.58 5.94
C LEU A 27 1.83 -9.20 7.40
N VAL A 28 1.10 -8.11 7.63
CA VAL A 28 0.68 -7.66 8.98
C VAL A 28 -0.09 -8.77 9.69
N ILE A 29 -1.09 -9.35 9.04
CA ILE A 29 -1.90 -10.44 9.57
C ILE A 29 -1.01 -11.65 9.87
N ASN A 30 -0.18 -12.08 8.90
CA ASN A 30 0.69 -13.23 9.08
C ASN A 30 1.66 -13.06 10.26
N GLU A 31 2.36 -11.93 10.34
CA GLU A 31 3.30 -11.66 11.45
C GLU A 31 2.57 -11.53 12.80
N SER A 32 1.36 -10.95 12.82
CA SER A 32 0.55 -10.85 14.04
C SER A 32 0.10 -12.22 14.55
N VAL A 33 -0.32 -13.11 13.66
CA VAL A 33 -0.82 -14.45 13.99
C VAL A 33 0.32 -15.40 14.35
N GLN A 34 1.44 -15.36 13.60
CA GLN A 34 2.56 -16.29 13.79
C GLN A 34 3.50 -15.88 14.92
N LYS A 35 3.80 -14.59 15.06
CA LYS A 35 4.82 -14.06 15.98
C LYS A 35 4.26 -13.14 17.05
N GLY A 36 2.95 -12.88 17.01
CA GLY A 36 2.23 -12.03 17.96
C GLY A 36 2.10 -10.57 17.52
N ARG A 37 1.16 -9.86 18.16
CA ARG A 37 0.75 -8.49 17.85
C ARG A 37 1.92 -7.50 17.66
N LYS A 38 2.95 -7.60 18.50
CA LYS A 38 4.12 -6.70 18.42
C LYS A 38 4.80 -6.77 17.05
N ASN A 39 4.90 -7.97 16.48
CA ASN A 39 5.53 -8.14 15.16
C ASN A 39 4.64 -7.59 14.02
N GLY A 40 3.32 -7.75 14.09
CA GLY A 40 2.42 -7.09 13.14
C GLY A 40 2.49 -5.57 13.19
N LEU A 41 2.55 -4.98 14.41
CA LEU A 41 2.76 -3.53 14.57
C LEU A 41 4.12 -3.07 14.02
N GLN A 42 5.18 -3.87 14.18
CA GLN A 42 6.49 -3.57 13.57
C GLN A 42 6.42 -3.56 12.03
N VAL A 43 5.64 -4.47 11.42
CA VAL A 43 5.38 -4.44 9.97
C VAL A 43 4.68 -3.14 9.58
N ALA A 44 3.62 -2.76 10.29
CA ALA A 44 2.87 -1.53 10.03
C ALA A 44 3.76 -0.28 10.07
N ILE A 45 4.59 -0.16 11.12
CA ILE A 45 5.54 0.97 11.26
C ILE A 45 6.61 0.92 10.15
N GLY A 46 7.12 -0.27 9.82
CA GLY A 46 8.07 -0.45 8.71
C GLY A 46 7.48 -0.04 7.37
N ALA A 47 6.24 -0.44 7.10
CA ALA A 47 5.52 -0.05 5.88
C ALA A 47 5.26 1.47 5.83
N ALA A 48 4.84 2.08 6.93
CA ALA A 48 4.68 3.53 7.02
C ALA A 48 6.01 4.27 6.76
N SER A 49 7.13 3.77 7.30
CA SER A 49 8.47 4.31 7.01
C SER A 49 8.80 4.21 5.51
N GLY A 50 8.49 3.09 4.86
CA GLY A 50 8.61 2.93 3.41
C GLY A 50 7.76 3.92 2.62
N ALA A 51 6.53 4.17 3.08
CA ALA A 51 5.62 5.12 2.47
C ALA A 51 6.14 6.57 2.55
N VAL A 52 6.88 6.94 3.59
CA VAL A 52 7.56 8.25 3.66
C VAL A 52 8.54 8.40 2.50
N PHE A 53 9.39 7.40 2.24
CA PHE A 53 10.33 7.43 1.10
C PHE A 53 9.61 7.50 -0.24
N ILE A 54 8.55 6.70 -0.42
CA ILE A 54 7.75 6.73 -1.66
C ILE A 54 7.12 8.12 -1.84
N THR A 55 6.55 8.71 -0.80
CA THR A 55 5.97 10.06 -0.85
C THR A 55 6.99 11.09 -1.32
N LEU A 56 8.16 11.13 -0.72
CA LEU A 56 9.20 12.10 -1.06
C LEU A 56 9.71 11.92 -2.50
N ILE A 57 9.99 10.68 -2.90
CA ILE A 57 10.50 10.38 -4.23
C ILE A 57 9.44 10.66 -5.29
N SER A 58 8.21 10.15 -5.12
CA SER A 58 7.13 10.35 -6.09
C SER A 58 6.74 11.81 -6.22
N SER A 59 6.63 12.55 -5.12
CA SER A 59 6.32 13.99 -5.14
C SER A 59 7.42 14.78 -5.86
N GLY A 60 8.68 14.46 -5.60
CA GLY A 60 9.82 15.10 -6.30
C GLY A 60 9.81 14.82 -7.81
N VAL A 61 9.61 13.55 -8.21
CA VAL A 61 9.53 13.13 -9.60
C VAL A 61 8.35 13.80 -10.30
N LEU A 62 7.16 13.77 -9.70
CA LEU A 62 5.97 14.38 -10.29
C LEU A 62 6.10 15.90 -10.42
N ASN A 63 6.66 16.57 -9.41
CA ASN A 63 6.90 18.01 -9.49
C ASN A 63 7.94 18.36 -10.59
N PHE A 64 8.98 17.57 -10.74
CA PHE A 64 9.95 17.73 -11.81
C PHE A 64 9.30 17.57 -13.18
N VAL A 65 8.51 16.52 -13.38
CA VAL A 65 7.77 16.25 -14.62
C VAL A 65 6.76 17.35 -14.91
N PHE A 66 6.01 17.80 -13.90
CA PHE A 66 5.03 18.88 -14.04
C PHE A 66 5.67 20.19 -14.53
N ASN A 67 6.86 20.53 -14.03
CA ASN A 67 7.57 21.75 -14.45
C ASN A 67 8.21 21.65 -15.83
N LEU A 68 8.51 20.44 -16.34
CA LEU A 68 9.10 20.25 -17.66
C LEU A 68 8.05 20.08 -18.76
N ILE A 69 7.13 19.15 -18.58
CA ILE A 69 6.16 18.75 -19.61
C ILE A 69 4.87 18.34 -18.88
N PRO A 70 4.01 19.32 -18.51
CA PRO A 70 2.78 19.03 -17.75
C PRO A 70 1.84 18.04 -18.44
N GLU A 71 1.84 17.98 -19.78
CA GLU A 71 0.99 17.09 -20.58
C GLU A 71 1.29 15.59 -20.32
N ILE A 72 2.53 15.26 -19.94
CA ILE A 72 2.91 13.88 -19.59
C ILE A 72 2.15 13.36 -18.38
N LEU A 73 1.72 14.21 -17.45
CA LEU A 73 0.92 13.79 -16.29
C LEU A 73 -0.38 13.11 -16.74
N THR A 74 -1.02 13.58 -17.80
CA THR A 74 -2.23 12.96 -18.33
C THR A 74 -1.96 11.52 -18.78
N LEU A 75 -0.83 11.26 -19.42
CA LEU A 75 -0.44 9.90 -19.82
C LEU A 75 -0.15 9.04 -18.59
N ILE A 76 0.55 9.57 -17.60
CA ILE A 76 0.82 8.85 -16.33
C ILE A 76 -0.50 8.44 -15.65
N TYR A 77 -1.50 9.33 -15.62
CA TYR A 77 -2.81 9.03 -15.02
C TYR A 77 -3.54 7.93 -15.79
N ILE A 78 -3.57 8.01 -17.13
CA ILE A 78 -4.24 7.01 -17.97
C ILE A 78 -3.57 5.65 -17.78
N PHE A 79 -2.26 5.55 -17.97
CA PHE A 79 -1.53 4.29 -17.86
C PHE A 79 -1.55 3.71 -16.45
N GLY A 80 -1.43 4.55 -15.42
CA GLY A 80 -1.52 4.12 -14.02
C GLY A 80 -2.90 3.57 -13.68
N THR A 81 -3.97 4.23 -14.12
CA THR A 81 -5.35 3.76 -13.92
C THR A 81 -5.59 2.42 -14.65
N LEU A 82 -5.15 2.31 -15.91
CA LEU A 82 -5.24 1.07 -16.68
C LEU A 82 -4.47 -0.07 -16.02
N TYR A 83 -3.27 0.21 -15.49
CA TYR A 83 -2.46 -0.77 -14.76
C TYR A 83 -3.16 -1.27 -13.49
N ILE A 84 -3.75 -0.39 -12.68
CA ILE A 84 -4.51 -0.79 -11.48
C ILE A 84 -5.69 -1.67 -11.87
N PHE A 85 -6.41 -1.29 -12.95
CA PHE A 85 -7.53 -2.06 -13.47
C PHE A 85 -7.07 -3.45 -13.93
N TYR A 86 -6.00 -3.51 -14.72
CA TYR A 86 -5.39 -4.78 -15.18
C TYR A 86 -4.98 -5.67 -14.00
N LYS A 87 -4.26 -5.14 -13.00
CA LYS A 87 -3.85 -5.91 -11.82
C LYS A 87 -5.06 -6.37 -10.99
N GLY A 88 -6.09 -5.54 -10.85
CA GLY A 88 -7.34 -5.94 -10.20
C GLY A 88 -7.99 -7.16 -10.87
N PHE A 89 -8.13 -7.14 -12.19
CA PHE A 89 -8.67 -8.26 -12.94
C PHE A 89 -7.75 -9.49 -12.93
N ALA A 90 -6.43 -9.32 -13.04
CA ALA A 90 -5.47 -10.41 -12.98
C ALA A 90 -5.55 -11.15 -11.64
N THR A 91 -5.71 -10.42 -10.54
CA THR A 91 -5.86 -11.00 -9.20
C THR A 91 -7.12 -11.86 -9.07
N LEU A 92 -8.23 -11.48 -9.74
CA LEU A 92 -9.47 -12.26 -9.73
C LEU A 92 -9.36 -13.59 -10.50
N LYS A 93 -8.43 -13.69 -11.46
CA LYS A 93 -8.26 -14.86 -12.34
C LYS A 93 -7.15 -15.82 -11.92
N SER A 94 -6.37 -15.47 -10.89
CA SER A 94 -5.17 -16.21 -10.54
C SER A 94 -5.44 -17.44 -9.69
N ASP A 95 -4.93 -18.59 -10.13
CA ASP A 95 -4.98 -19.88 -9.44
C ASP A 95 -3.89 -20.04 -8.37
N VAL A 96 -4.25 -20.84 -7.35
CA VAL A 96 -3.61 -20.90 -6.01
C VAL A 96 -2.36 -21.81 -5.97
N ASN A 97 -1.29 -21.54 -6.72
CA ASN A 97 -0.07 -22.35 -6.63
C ASN A 97 1.20 -21.50 -6.48
N SER A 98 1.68 -21.26 -5.27
CA SER A 98 2.95 -20.54 -5.09
C SER A 98 3.80 -21.00 -3.90
N LYS A 99 5.12 -21.05 -4.15
CA LYS A 99 6.16 -21.41 -3.18
C LYS A 99 6.37 -20.30 -2.14
N SER A 100 6.43 -20.68 -0.87
CA SER A 100 6.68 -19.74 0.23
C SER A 100 8.10 -19.18 0.21
N ILE A 101 8.25 -17.87 0.05
CA ILE A 101 9.55 -17.19 0.25
C ILE A 101 9.67 -16.79 1.72
N LYS A 102 10.56 -17.47 2.46
CA LYS A 102 10.88 -17.12 3.85
C LYS A 102 11.71 -15.83 3.88
N ILE A 103 11.15 -14.72 4.37
CA ILE A 103 11.93 -13.52 4.63
C ILE A 103 12.69 -13.69 5.94
N LYS A 104 14.01 -13.84 5.84
CA LYS A 104 14.92 -13.86 7.00
C LYS A 104 15.28 -12.44 7.48
N THR A 105 14.28 -11.58 7.72
CA THR A 105 14.50 -10.24 8.29
C THR A 105 13.55 -10.02 9.46
N ASN A 106 13.84 -9.02 10.31
CA ASN A 106 12.90 -8.62 11.34
C ASN A 106 11.61 -8.04 10.73
N SER A 107 10.52 -8.03 11.48
CA SER A 107 9.20 -7.65 11.00
C SER A 107 9.13 -6.20 10.49
N PHE A 108 9.86 -5.27 11.11
CA PHE A 108 9.98 -3.90 10.64
C PHE A 108 10.61 -3.82 9.24
N ASN A 109 11.78 -4.43 9.06
CA ASN A 109 12.46 -4.42 7.76
C ASN A 109 11.67 -5.16 6.68
N ALA A 110 10.88 -6.17 7.06
CA ALA A 110 9.98 -6.86 6.14
C ALA A 110 8.88 -5.90 5.63
N GLY A 111 8.25 -5.14 6.52
CA GLY A 111 7.26 -4.12 6.17
C GLY A 111 7.86 -3.01 5.29
N LEU A 112 9.01 -2.47 5.70
CA LEU A 112 9.72 -1.43 4.96
C LEU A 112 10.05 -1.88 3.52
N LYS A 113 10.73 -3.02 3.37
CA LYS A 113 11.13 -3.54 2.07
C LYS A 113 9.93 -3.86 1.19
N LEU A 114 8.92 -4.53 1.77
CA LEU A 114 7.73 -4.89 1.03
C LEU A 114 6.98 -3.67 0.53
N ASN A 115 6.90 -2.60 1.30
CA ASN A 115 6.27 -1.36 0.87
C ASN A 115 7.05 -0.70 -0.28
N LEU A 116 8.38 -0.59 -0.16
CA LEU A 116 9.23 0.02 -1.18
C LEU A 116 9.18 -0.69 -2.54
N ILE A 117 9.05 -2.03 -2.54
CA ILE A 117 8.96 -2.81 -3.78
C ILE A 117 7.52 -3.04 -4.24
N ASN A 118 6.52 -2.56 -3.49
CA ASN A 118 5.11 -2.81 -3.79
C ASN A 118 4.64 -1.94 -4.97
N PRO A 119 4.36 -2.51 -6.14
CA PRO A 119 3.95 -1.74 -7.30
C PRO A 119 2.62 -1.01 -7.09
N LYS A 120 1.70 -1.56 -6.26
CA LYS A 120 0.43 -0.90 -5.92
C LYS A 120 0.67 0.47 -5.29
N MET A 121 1.68 0.59 -4.42
CA MET A 121 2.01 1.85 -3.75
C MET A 121 2.57 2.86 -4.75
N TRP A 122 3.54 2.47 -5.56
CA TRP A 122 4.11 3.36 -6.58
C TRP A 122 3.07 3.87 -7.56
N VAL A 123 2.21 2.98 -8.07
CA VAL A 123 1.15 3.37 -9.00
C VAL A 123 0.16 4.33 -8.32
N PHE A 124 -0.23 4.07 -7.06
CA PHE A 124 -1.10 4.96 -6.31
C PHE A 124 -0.49 6.37 -6.17
N TYR A 125 0.75 6.45 -5.70
CA TYR A 125 1.43 7.73 -5.49
C TYR A 125 1.71 8.49 -6.80
N LEU A 126 2.03 7.79 -7.89
CA LEU A 126 2.35 8.42 -9.16
C LEU A 126 1.12 8.77 -10.00
N SER A 127 0.01 8.03 -9.87
CA SER A 127 -1.13 8.18 -10.78
C SER A 127 -2.42 8.66 -10.09
N VAL A 128 -2.71 8.17 -8.87
CA VAL A 128 -3.97 8.50 -8.19
C VAL A 128 -3.83 9.76 -7.36
N LEU A 129 -2.78 9.87 -6.56
CA LEU A 129 -2.59 10.98 -5.63
C LEU A 129 -2.58 12.36 -6.33
N PRO A 130 -1.87 12.57 -7.46
CA PRO A 130 -1.84 13.88 -8.12
C PRO A 130 -3.17 14.30 -8.77
N ILE A 131 -4.14 13.38 -8.97
CA ILE A 131 -5.48 13.73 -9.47
C ILE A 131 -6.20 14.69 -8.51
N PHE A 132 -5.87 14.62 -7.22
CA PHE A 132 -6.47 15.42 -6.16
C PHE A 132 -5.72 16.73 -5.87
N VAL A 133 -4.68 17.06 -6.64
CA VAL A 133 -3.98 18.35 -6.55
C VAL A 133 -4.78 19.40 -7.31
N THR A 134 -5.11 20.51 -6.64
CA THR A 134 -5.96 21.59 -7.16
C THR A 134 -5.23 22.86 -7.45
N ASP A 135 -4.11 23.09 -6.78
CA ASP A 135 -3.31 24.31 -6.91
C ASP A 135 -1.97 24.00 -7.58
N SER A 136 -1.86 24.41 -8.84
CA SER A 136 -0.64 24.25 -9.63
C SER A 136 0.56 25.04 -9.08
N ASN A 137 0.32 26.17 -8.38
CA ASN A 137 1.39 26.98 -7.80
C ASN A 137 2.02 26.28 -6.58
N ASN A 138 1.26 25.46 -5.87
CA ASN A 138 1.68 24.71 -4.70
C ASN A 138 1.70 23.20 -4.94
N PHE A 139 1.90 22.76 -6.19
CA PHE A 139 1.81 21.36 -6.61
C PHE A 139 2.60 20.41 -5.71
N LEU A 140 3.88 20.69 -5.47
CA LEU A 140 4.73 19.86 -4.60
C LEU A 140 4.20 19.77 -3.16
N LEU A 141 3.81 20.90 -2.59
CA LEU A 141 3.33 20.93 -1.20
C LEU A 141 2.03 20.16 -1.04
N GLN A 142 1.11 20.26 -2.00
CA GLN A 142 -0.13 19.49 -1.99
C GLN A 142 0.13 17.98 -2.14
N LEU A 143 1.07 17.56 -3.01
CA LEU A 143 1.47 16.15 -3.12
C LEU A 143 2.01 15.61 -1.79
N ILE A 144 2.88 16.37 -1.11
CA ILE A 144 3.42 15.97 0.19
C ILE A 144 2.30 15.90 1.24
N TYR A 145 1.40 16.88 1.26
CA TYR A 145 0.25 16.92 2.19
C TYR A 145 -0.67 15.71 2.01
N LEU A 146 -1.07 15.41 0.77
CA LEU A 146 -1.89 14.23 0.45
C LEU A 146 -1.14 12.93 0.75
N GLY A 147 0.17 12.89 0.51
CA GLY A 147 1.03 11.77 0.87
C GLY A 147 1.08 11.51 2.37
N ILE A 148 1.15 12.56 3.20
CA ILE A 148 1.07 12.45 4.66
C ILE A 148 -0.28 11.86 5.09
N ILE A 149 -1.38 12.35 4.54
CA ILE A 149 -2.73 11.79 4.80
C ILE A 149 -2.76 10.30 4.44
N THR A 150 -2.21 9.93 3.28
CA THR A 150 -2.11 8.54 2.82
C THR A 150 -1.35 7.68 3.82
N ILE A 151 -0.20 8.15 4.33
CA ILE A 151 0.61 7.43 5.32
C ILE A 151 -0.20 7.17 6.60
N PHE A 152 -0.90 8.19 7.11
CA PHE A 152 -1.69 8.06 8.33
C PHE A 152 -2.86 7.08 8.16
N ILE A 153 -3.61 7.17 7.06
CA ILE A 153 -4.74 6.28 6.81
C ILE A 153 -4.26 4.83 6.65
N ASN A 154 -3.19 4.58 5.89
CA ASN A 154 -2.60 3.25 5.75
C ASN A 154 -2.11 2.70 7.09
N LEU A 155 -1.43 3.53 7.90
CA LEU A 155 -0.95 3.11 9.21
C LEU A 155 -2.10 2.71 10.14
N ILE A 156 -3.21 3.47 10.15
CA ILE A 156 -4.42 3.14 10.92
C ILE A 156 -5.00 1.81 10.45
N ALA A 157 -5.12 1.60 9.14
CA ALA A 157 -5.61 0.33 8.58
C ALA A 157 -4.71 -0.84 8.98
N ASP A 158 -3.39 -0.72 8.81
CA ASP A 158 -2.42 -1.77 9.16
C ASP A 158 -2.43 -2.10 10.67
N ILE A 159 -2.50 -1.08 11.53
CA ILE A 159 -2.64 -1.26 12.99
C ILE A 159 -3.95 -1.98 13.31
N SER A 160 -5.06 -1.59 12.67
CA SER A 160 -6.36 -2.23 12.87
C SER A 160 -6.29 -3.73 12.52
N TYR A 161 -5.69 -4.08 11.37
CA TYR A 161 -5.48 -5.47 11.00
C TYR A 161 -4.55 -6.22 11.95
N ALA A 162 -3.48 -5.58 12.45
CA ALA A 162 -2.58 -6.20 13.45
C ALA A 162 -3.30 -6.53 14.75
N LEU A 163 -4.15 -5.62 15.23
CA LEU A 163 -4.91 -5.81 16.46
C LEU A 163 -6.01 -6.87 16.30
N LEU A 164 -6.83 -6.74 15.25
CA LEU A 164 -7.94 -7.66 14.98
C LEU A 164 -7.44 -9.09 14.75
N SER A 165 -6.42 -9.25 13.88
CA SER A 165 -5.88 -10.58 13.59
C SER A 165 -5.27 -11.24 14.83
N SER A 166 -4.57 -10.48 15.67
CA SER A 166 -4.00 -11.02 16.90
C SER A 166 -5.09 -11.41 17.92
N TYR A 167 -6.21 -10.70 17.95
CA TYR A 167 -7.34 -11.00 18.84
C TYR A 167 -8.10 -12.23 18.39
N PHE A 168 -8.52 -12.27 17.11
CA PHE A 168 -9.37 -13.36 16.59
C PHE A 168 -8.61 -14.69 16.42
N PHE A 169 -7.29 -14.64 16.17
CA PHE A 169 -6.50 -15.86 15.90
C PHE A 169 -5.53 -16.25 17.01
N LYS A 170 -5.63 -15.62 18.19
CA LYS A 170 -4.75 -15.88 19.32
C LYS A 170 -4.75 -17.36 19.74
N ASP A 171 -5.92 -17.98 19.78
CA ASP A 171 -6.12 -19.37 20.20
C ASP A 171 -6.38 -20.32 19.02
N SER A 172 -6.12 -19.87 17.78
CA SER A 172 -6.40 -20.65 16.58
C SER A 172 -5.46 -21.86 16.45
N SER A 173 -6.06 -22.98 16.03
CA SER A 173 -5.31 -24.22 15.78
C SER A 173 -4.17 -23.99 14.77
N ASN A 174 -3.12 -24.81 14.83
CA ASN A 174 -1.99 -24.78 13.90
C ASN A 174 -2.42 -24.89 12.41
N LYS A 175 -3.58 -25.49 12.13
CA LYS A 175 -4.15 -25.57 10.78
C LYS A 175 -4.54 -24.18 10.26
N ILE A 176 -5.25 -23.36 11.06
CA ILE A 176 -5.67 -22.00 10.65
C ILE A 176 -4.44 -21.10 10.48
N LYS A 177 -3.47 -21.18 11.40
CA LYS A 177 -2.20 -20.46 11.25
C LYS A 177 -1.48 -20.81 9.94
N LYS A 178 -1.47 -22.10 9.58
CA LYS A 178 -0.89 -22.58 8.32
C LYS A 178 -1.65 -22.08 7.09
N LEU A 179 -2.98 -22.05 7.11
CA LEU A 179 -3.80 -21.49 6.02
C LEU A 179 -3.52 -20.01 5.79
N ILE A 180 -3.43 -19.20 6.84
CA ILE A 180 -3.10 -17.77 6.74
C ILE A 180 -1.71 -17.59 6.11
N THR A 181 -0.74 -18.40 6.51
CA THR A 181 0.62 -18.36 5.93
C THR A 181 0.61 -18.70 4.44
N VAL A 182 -0.15 -19.72 4.04
CA VAL A 182 -0.29 -20.11 2.63
C VAL A 182 -0.94 -18.99 1.83
N SER A 183 -2.03 -18.39 2.33
CA SER A 183 -2.72 -17.28 1.67
C SER A 183 -1.82 -16.05 1.48
N TYR A 184 -0.99 -15.72 2.50
CA TYR A 184 -0.01 -14.63 2.40
C TYR A 184 1.07 -14.90 1.35
N THR A 185 1.63 -16.11 1.35
CA THR A 185 2.65 -16.50 0.36
C THR A 185 2.10 -16.47 -1.06
N HIS A 186 0.83 -16.71 -1.20
CA HIS A 186 0.09 -16.66 -2.45
C HIS A 186 0.00 -15.26 -3.02
N LEU A 187 -0.50 -14.29 -2.26
CA LEU A 187 -0.61 -12.90 -2.65
C LEU A 187 0.75 -12.33 -3.08
N ARG A 188 1.81 -12.69 -2.35
CA ARG A 188 3.16 -12.23 -2.63
C ARG A 188 3.76 -12.78 -3.91
N ALA A 189 3.48 -14.03 -4.27
CA ALA A 189 4.03 -14.63 -5.49
C ALA A 189 3.47 -14.00 -6.76
N HIS A 190 2.24 -13.48 -6.73
CA HIS A 190 1.62 -12.80 -7.87
C HIS A 190 2.17 -11.41 -8.15
N GLU A 191 2.80 -10.74 -7.18
CA GLU A 191 3.37 -9.41 -7.38
C GLU A 191 4.88 -9.42 -7.70
N THR A 192 5.55 -10.58 -7.61
CA THR A 192 7.01 -10.70 -7.83
C THR A 192 7.39 -11.50 -9.09
N VAL A 193 6.43 -11.89 -9.91
CA VAL A 193 6.64 -12.75 -11.11
C VAL A 193 6.37 -11.96 -12.41
N ASP A 194 6.74 -10.69 -12.48
CA ASP A 194 6.86 -9.97 -13.77
C ASP A 194 8.20 -9.23 -13.85
#